data_21790efc24c7b25c2a8edeb35ba8553a
#
_entry.id   21790efc24c7b25c2a8edeb35ba8553a
#
_cell.length_a   1.000
_cell.length_b   1.000
_cell.length_c   1.000
_cell.angle_alpha   90.00
_cell.angle_beta   90.00
_cell.angle_gamma   90.00
#
_symmetry.space_group_name_H-M   'P 1'
#
loop_
_entity.id
_entity.type
_entity.pdbx_description
1 polymer ?
#
loop_
_entity_poly.entity_id
_entity_poly.type
_entity_poly.pdbx_seq_one_letter_code
_entity_poly.pdbx_strand_id
1 'polypeptide(L)'
;MINGIPRIGFMKGGKSAIWNEKTMAADILAKVKAYIDTVPQGKPFFLYYGLHEPHVPRVPASQFEGKSATGARGDVVIEADWCVGETMKYLKEKGLDDNTIVIFTSDNGPVLDDGYEDGASGTRAIHDPNGGLRGGKYSLFEAGTRVPFFIYWKGKIAHFTTDALVTQQDLLASFARMIGEKIPDGLDSQDYLDTFLGKSDKGRKSYVVEASGRLAYRSGRYALIPPYS
;
A
#
# COMPACT_ATOMS: atom_id res chain seq x y z
N MET A 1 5.75 -25.34 -14.63
CA MET A 1 4.92 -25.60 -13.45
C MET A 1 3.70 -24.73 -13.56
N ILE A 2 2.56 -25.17 -13.08
CA ILE A 2 1.29 -24.43 -13.14
C ILE A 2 0.92 -24.13 -11.71
N ASN A 3 0.83 -22.84 -11.35
CA ASN A 3 0.24 -22.41 -10.09
C ASN A 3 -1.24 -22.11 -10.32
N GLY A 4 -2.12 -22.76 -9.58
CA GLY A 4 -3.54 -22.51 -9.61
C GLY A 4 -3.96 -21.64 -8.45
N ILE A 5 -4.45 -20.45 -8.73
CA ILE A 5 -5.15 -19.63 -7.75
C ILE A 5 -6.64 -19.73 -8.09
N PRO A 6 -7.49 -20.27 -7.22
CA PRO A 6 -8.88 -20.60 -7.55
C PRO A 6 -9.65 -19.49 -8.26
N ARG A 7 -9.41 -18.25 -7.87
CA ARG A 7 -10.11 -17.08 -8.45
C ARG A 7 -9.45 -16.52 -9.70
N ILE A 8 -8.12 -16.64 -9.84
CA ILE A 8 -7.34 -16.09 -10.95
C ILE A 8 -7.16 -17.15 -12.05
N GLY A 9 -7.28 -18.43 -11.70
CA GLY A 9 -7.07 -19.55 -12.60
C GLY A 9 -5.62 -20.05 -12.59
N PHE A 10 -5.29 -20.79 -13.62
CA PHE A 10 -3.97 -21.39 -13.75
C PHE A 10 -2.99 -20.43 -14.44
N MET A 11 -1.85 -20.20 -13.82
CA MET A 11 -0.77 -19.42 -14.41
C MET A 11 0.37 -20.33 -14.84
N LYS A 12 0.88 -20.11 -16.07
CA LYS A 12 2.02 -20.82 -16.63
C LYS A 12 3.14 -19.82 -16.90
N GLY A 13 4.33 -20.13 -16.43
CA GLY A 13 5.51 -19.29 -16.64
C GLY A 13 6.79 -20.07 -16.69
N GLY A 14 7.91 -19.37 -16.89
CA GLY A 14 9.25 -19.91 -16.77
C GLY A 14 9.56 -20.40 -15.35
N LYS A 15 10.65 -21.15 -15.20
CA LYS A 15 11.06 -21.68 -13.88
C LYS A 15 11.30 -20.58 -12.85
N SER A 16 11.79 -19.41 -13.28
CA SER A 16 12.03 -18.25 -12.41
C SER A 16 10.75 -17.54 -11.94
N ALA A 17 9.60 -17.84 -12.55
CA ALA A 17 8.30 -17.29 -12.18
C ALA A 17 7.51 -18.20 -11.23
N ILE A 18 8.11 -19.31 -10.81
CA ILE A 18 7.52 -20.22 -9.83
C ILE A 18 7.74 -19.60 -8.44
N TRP A 19 6.65 -19.49 -7.69
CA TRP A 19 6.71 -19.05 -6.29
C TRP A 19 6.09 -20.10 -5.36
N ASN A 20 6.45 -19.99 -4.11
CA ASN A 20 5.81 -20.68 -3.00
C ASN A 20 5.23 -19.60 -2.09
N GLU A 21 3.95 -19.66 -1.82
CA GLU A 21 3.25 -18.66 -1.00
C GLU A 21 3.92 -18.49 0.37
N LYS A 22 4.34 -19.58 1.01
CA LYS A 22 5.01 -19.54 2.33
C LYS A 22 6.38 -18.85 2.34
N THR A 23 7.02 -18.70 1.19
CA THR A 23 8.34 -18.06 1.08
C THR A 23 8.31 -16.75 0.30
N MET A 24 7.16 -16.41 -0.31
CA MET A 24 7.05 -15.30 -1.27
C MET A 24 7.49 -13.97 -0.66
N ALA A 25 7.03 -13.64 0.55
CA ALA A 25 7.42 -12.42 1.24
C ALA A 25 8.95 -12.33 1.46
N ALA A 26 9.55 -13.42 1.94
CA ALA A 26 10.99 -13.48 2.16
C ALA A 26 11.78 -13.46 0.85
N ASP A 27 11.29 -14.12 -0.21
CA ASP A 27 11.93 -14.14 -1.53
C ASP A 27 11.91 -12.75 -2.18
N ILE A 28 10.80 -12.02 -2.08
CA ILE A 28 10.70 -10.66 -2.58
C ILE A 28 11.59 -9.72 -1.75
N LEU A 29 11.56 -9.83 -0.43
CA LEU A 29 12.43 -9.06 0.46
C LEU A 29 13.91 -9.27 0.14
N ALA A 30 14.32 -10.52 -0.14
CA ALA A 30 15.69 -10.80 -0.56
C ALA A 30 16.06 -10.07 -1.87
N LYS A 31 15.12 -9.98 -2.82
CA LYS A 31 15.31 -9.21 -4.06
C LYS A 31 15.39 -7.69 -3.81
N VAL A 32 14.59 -7.17 -2.88
CA VAL A 32 14.67 -5.77 -2.43
C VAL A 32 16.06 -5.47 -1.87
N LYS A 33 16.56 -6.31 -0.96
CA LYS A 33 17.91 -6.16 -0.38
C LYS A 33 18.99 -6.25 -1.46
N ALA A 34 18.90 -7.22 -2.36
CA ALA A 34 19.83 -7.37 -3.46
C ALA A 34 19.82 -6.15 -4.42
N TYR A 35 18.64 -5.56 -4.70
CA TYR A 35 18.57 -4.33 -5.49
C TYR A 35 19.27 -3.17 -4.79
N ILE A 36 19.02 -2.97 -3.49
CA ILE A 36 19.68 -1.92 -2.70
C ILE A 36 21.22 -2.07 -2.76
N ASP A 37 21.72 -3.30 -2.75
CA ASP A 37 23.16 -3.58 -2.89
C ASP A 37 23.74 -3.19 -4.26
N THR A 38 22.92 -3.11 -5.29
CA THR A 38 23.38 -2.68 -6.63
C THR A 38 23.45 -1.18 -6.78
N VAL A 39 22.87 -0.40 -5.84
CA VAL A 39 22.86 1.06 -5.92
C VAL A 39 24.26 1.61 -5.68
N PRO A 40 24.87 2.33 -6.65
CA PRO A 40 26.19 2.91 -6.44
C PRO A 40 26.17 3.96 -5.33
N GLN A 41 27.25 4.05 -4.58
CA GLN A 41 27.38 5.02 -3.51
C GLN A 41 27.18 6.46 -4.04
N GLY A 42 26.36 7.23 -3.34
CA GLY A 42 26.04 8.62 -3.69
C GLY A 42 25.08 8.79 -4.87
N LYS A 43 24.53 7.71 -5.40
CA LYS A 43 23.46 7.79 -6.43
C LYS A 43 22.09 7.66 -5.79
N PRO A 44 21.12 8.49 -6.19
CA PRO A 44 19.74 8.31 -5.77
C PRO A 44 19.14 7.04 -6.39
N PHE A 45 18.18 6.46 -5.72
CA PHE A 45 17.39 5.34 -6.24
C PHE A 45 15.91 5.56 -5.99
N PHE A 46 15.10 4.88 -6.77
CA PHE A 46 13.67 4.74 -6.56
C PHE A 46 13.33 3.25 -6.52
N LEU A 47 12.68 2.82 -5.45
CA LEU A 47 12.24 1.44 -5.27
C LEU A 47 10.74 1.40 -5.07
N TYR A 48 10.02 0.73 -5.94
CA TYR A 48 8.64 0.34 -5.75
C TYR A 48 8.59 -1.11 -5.26
N TYR A 49 8.20 -1.30 -4.01
CA TYR A 49 8.09 -2.59 -3.37
C TYR A 49 6.62 -2.98 -3.27
N GLY A 50 6.12 -3.71 -4.28
CA GLY A 50 4.77 -4.27 -4.25
C GLY A 50 4.72 -5.51 -3.37
N LEU A 51 4.23 -5.35 -2.14
CA LEU A 51 3.95 -6.48 -1.26
C LEU A 51 2.77 -7.30 -1.80
N HIS A 52 2.84 -8.62 -1.69
CA HIS A 52 1.70 -9.49 -1.96
C HIS A 52 0.68 -9.40 -0.82
N GLU A 53 1.16 -9.33 0.40
CA GLU A 53 0.37 -9.27 1.61
C GLU A 53 -0.37 -7.91 1.74
N PRO A 54 -1.61 -7.90 2.22
CA PRO A 54 -2.42 -9.03 2.71
C PRO A 54 -3.39 -9.60 1.67
N HIS A 55 -3.07 -9.53 0.37
CA HIS A 55 -3.91 -10.08 -0.70
C HIS A 55 -4.02 -11.61 -0.60
N VAL A 56 -5.08 -12.16 -1.18
CA VAL A 56 -5.26 -13.62 -1.29
C VAL A 56 -4.34 -14.23 -2.35
N PRO A 57 -3.93 -15.50 -2.18
CA PRO A 57 -4.15 -16.40 -1.06
C PRO A 57 -3.37 -15.96 0.18
N ARG A 58 -4.01 -16.06 1.36
CA ARG A 58 -3.39 -15.68 2.63
C ARG A 58 -2.71 -16.88 3.25
N VAL A 59 -1.47 -17.09 2.86
CA VAL A 59 -0.64 -18.21 3.30
C VAL A 59 0.61 -17.66 3.98
N PRO A 60 0.52 -17.34 5.28
CA PRO A 60 1.65 -16.77 6.01
C PRO A 60 2.81 -17.75 6.06
N ALA A 61 4.03 -17.24 6.10
CA ALA A 61 5.19 -18.06 6.39
C ALA A 61 5.06 -18.68 7.79
N SER A 62 5.63 -19.86 7.99
CA SER A 62 5.41 -20.68 9.21
C SER A 62 5.72 -19.94 10.52
N GLN A 63 6.63 -18.98 10.48
CA GLN A 63 6.96 -18.15 11.65
C GLN A 63 5.84 -17.17 12.07
N PHE A 64 4.88 -16.88 11.18
CA PHE A 64 3.76 -15.98 11.42
C PHE A 64 2.44 -16.72 11.63
N GLU A 65 2.38 -18.02 11.33
CA GLU A 65 1.17 -18.84 11.52
C GLU A 65 0.69 -18.79 12.98
N GLY A 66 -0.60 -18.47 13.15
CA GLY A 66 -1.25 -18.41 14.48
C GLY A 66 -0.78 -17.26 15.38
N LYS A 67 -0.15 -16.24 14.83
CA LYS A 67 0.29 -15.07 15.62
C LYS A 67 -0.83 -14.06 15.86
N SER A 68 -1.85 -14.06 15.01
CA SER A 68 -2.99 -13.15 15.09
C SER A 68 -4.26 -13.86 15.58
N ALA A 69 -5.03 -13.19 16.42
CA ALA A 69 -6.37 -13.64 16.81
C ALA A 69 -7.38 -13.62 15.64
N THR A 70 -7.04 -12.96 14.51
CA THR A 70 -7.88 -12.88 13.31
C THR A 70 -7.49 -13.90 12.23
N GLY A 71 -6.72 -14.93 12.61
CA GLY A 71 -6.33 -16.03 11.73
C GLY A 71 -5.38 -15.60 10.61
N ALA A 72 -5.41 -16.33 9.50
CA ALA A 72 -4.46 -16.13 8.39
C ALA A 72 -4.44 -14.69 7.85
N ARG A 73 -5.57 -13.98 7.85
CA ARG A 73 -5.60 -12.57 7.45
C ARG A 73 -4.71 -11.69 8.33
N GLY A 74 -4.80 -11.84 9.64
CA GLY A 74 -3.96 -11.08 10.56
C GLY A 74 -2.52 -11.53 10.54
N ASP A 75 -2.27 -12.83 10.35
CA ASP A 75 -0.93 -13.39 10.25
C ASP A 75 -0.15 -12.80 9.06
N VAL A 76 -0.79 -12.68 7.88
CA VAL A 76 -0.14 -12.05 6.72
C VAL A 76 0.01 -10.52 6.86
N VAL A 77 -0.83 -9.85 7.66
CA VAL A 77 -0.59 -8.43 8.01
C VAL A 77 0.65 -8.29 8.89
N ILE A 78 0.85 -9.19 9.85
CA ILE A 78 2.08 -9.24 10.67
C ILE A 78 3.30 -9.51 9.77
N GLU A 79 3.16 -10.38 8.76
CA GLU A 79 4.22 -10.65 7.79
C GLU A 79 4.54 -9.42 6.92
N ALA A 80 3.54 -8.66 6.49
CA ALA A 80 3.75 -7.40 5.78
C ALA A 80 4.52 -6.39 6.64
N ASP A 81 4.13 -6.23 7.91
CA ASP A 81 4.83 -5.37 8.87
C ASP A 81 6.30 -5.79 9.06
N TRP A 82 6.54 -7.10 9.17
CA TRP A 82 7.89 -7.65 9.20
C TRP A 82 8.71 -7.30 7.97
N CYS A 83 8.13 -7.38 6.76
CA CYS A 83 8.81 -7.00 5.52
C CYS A 83 9.24 -5.54 5.53
N VAL A 84 8.37 -4.65 6.02
CA VAL A 84 8.69 -3.22 6.18
C VAL A 84 9.82 -3.04 7.20
N GLY A 85 9.70 -3.68 8.36
CA GLY A 85 10.70 -3.62 9.43
C GLY A 85 12.08 -4.09 8.98
N GLU A 86 12.15 -5.21 8.27
CA GLU A 86 13.42 -5.74 7.72
C GLU A 86 14.00 -4.84 6.62
N THR A 87 13.16 -4.18 5.82
CA THR A 87 13.62 -3.21 4.83
C THR A 87 14.22 -1.98 5.51
N MET A 88 13.53 -1.43 6.52
CA MET A 88 14.01 -0.30 7.31
C MET A 88 15.33 -0.60 8.01
N LYS A 89 15.43 -1.79 8.60
CA LYS A 89 16.67 -2.28 9.23
C LYS A 89 17.81 -2.37 8.23
N TYR A 90 17.54 -2.90 7.04
CA TYR A 90 18.54 -3.03 5.99
C TYR A 90 19.03 -1.67 5.46
N LEU A 91 18.14 -0.71 5.25
CA LEU A 91 18.51 0.66 4.90
C LEU A 91 19.44 1.28 5.94
N LYS A 92 19.16 1.05 7.23
CA LYS A 92 20.03 1.51 8.31
C LYS A 92 21.39 0.82 8.31
N GLU A 93 21.44 -0.50 8.12
CA GLU A 93 22.70 -1.27 8.02
C GLU A 93 23.59 -0.78 6.86
N LYS A 94 22.97 -0.30 5.79
CA LYS A 94 23.66 0.28 4.63
C LYS A 94 23.98 1.78 4.78
N GLY A 95 23.57 2.41 5.88
CA GLY A 95 23.77 3.85 6.09
C GLY A 95 22.96 4.73 5.14
N LEU A 96 21.82 4.23 4.66
CA LEU A 96 20.94 4.92 3.72
C LEU A 96 19.71 5.55 4.39
N ASP A 97 19.43 5.20 5.64
CA ASP A 97 18.21 5.58 6.35
C ASP A 97 18.09 7.09 6.60
N ASP A 98 19.20 7.82 6.70
CA ASP A 98 19.20 9.28 6.93
C ASP A 98 18.73 10.07 5.68
N ASN A 99 18.87 9.48 4.49
CA ASN A 99 18.53 10.15 3.22
C ASN A 99 17.61 9.31 2.33
N THR A 100 16.74 8.54 2.94
CA THR A 100 15.71 7.77 2.23
C THR A 100 14.34 8.14 2.76
N ILE A 101 13.42 8.53 1.85
CA ILE A 101 12.00 8.65 2.15
C ILE A 101 11.40 7.26 2.00
N VAL A 102 10.72 6.80 3.03
CA VAL A 102 9.96 5.55 3.02
C VAL A 102 8.48 5.89 3.07
N ILE A 103 7.72 5.35 2.11
CA ILE A 103 6.26 5.50 2.04
C ILE A 103 5.65 4.12 2.14
N PHE A 104 4.70 3.96 3.06
CA PHE A 104 3.87 2.78 3.15
C PHE A 104 2.42 3.16 2.85
N THR A 105 1.80 2.44 1.93
CA THR A 105 0.41 2.65 1.55
C THR A 105 -0.19 1.36 0.98
N SER A 106 -1.46 1.40 0.60
CA SER A 106 -2.16 0.31 -0.07
C SER A 106 -2.86 0.83 -1.33
N ASP A 107 -3.10 -0.06 -2.28
CA ASP A 107 -3.76 0.25 -3.56
C ASP A 107 -5.27 0.48 -3.40
N ASN A 108 -5.91 -0.22 -2.46
CA ASN A 108 -7.34 -0.12 -2.16
C ASN A 108 -7.66 -0.53 -0.73
N GLY A 109 -8.88 -0.23 -0.32
CA GLY A 109 -9.40 -0.65 0.97
C GLY A 109 -9.63 -2.17 1.07
N PRO A 110 -9.98 -2.67 2.26
CA PRO A 110 -10.08 -4.09 2.53
C PRO A 110 -11.30 -4.73 1.84
N VAL A 111 -11.22 -6.04 1.65
CA VAL A 111 -12.35 -6.89 1.26
C VAL A 111 -12.50 -8.01 2.29
N LEU A 112 -13.73 -8.25 2.75
CA LEU A 112 -13.99 -9.29 3.75
C LEU A 112 -14.34 -10.63 3.11
N ASP A 113 -15.05 -10.59 1.98
CA ASP A 113 -15.45 -11.76 1.21
C ASP A 113 -15.04 -11.54 -0.24
N ASP A 114 -14.03 -12.28 -0.67
CA ASP A 114 -13.50 -12.26 -2.04
C ASP A 114 -13.56 -13.67 -2.68
N GLY A 115 -14.36 -14.54 -2.10
CA GLY A 115 -14.50 -15.93 -2.54
C GLY A 115 -13.44 -16.87 -1.95
N TYR A 116 -12.70 -16.44 -0.94
CA TYR A 116 -11.80 -17.29 -0.16
C TYR A 116 -12.37 -17.55 1.23
N GLU A 117 -12.39 -18.81 1.62
CA GLU A 117 -12.83 -19.25 2.96
C GLU A 117 -11.68 -19.10 3.97
N ASP A 118 -11.28 -17.87 4.26
CA ASP A 118 -10.22 -17.56 5.22
C ASP A 118 -10.73 -17.17 6.61
N GLY A 119 -12.03 -17.31 6.84
CA GLY A 119 -12.68 -16.97 8.11
C GLY A 119 -12.77 -15.46 8.41
N ALA A 120 -12.39 -14.59 7.48
CA ALA A 120 -12.32 -13.14 7.70
C ALA A 120 -13.65 -12.53 8.13
N SER A 121 -14.76 -13.00 7.57
CA SER A 121 -16.11 -12.53 7.96
C SER A 121 -16.48 -12.90 9.40
N GLY A 122 -16.01 -14.06 9.88
CA GLY A 122 -16.24 -14.54 11.24
C GLY A 122 -15.46 -13.77 12.31
N THR A 123 -14.34 -13.14 11.94
CA THR A 123 -13.49 -12.39 12.88
C THR A 123 -13.89 -10.92 13.03
N ARG A 124 -14.91 -10.45 12.31
CA ARG A 124 -15.34 -9.05 12.31
C ARG A 124 -15.72 -8.50 13.68
N ALA A 125 -16.18 -9.37 14.58
CA ALA A 125 -16.52 -8.97 15.96
C ALA A 125 -15.31 -8.53 16.79
N ILE A 126 -14.10 -9.03 16.47
CA ILE A 126 -12.85 -8.73 17.16
C ILE A 126 -11.94 -7.78 16.38
N HIS A 127 -12.15 -7.67 15.07
CA HIS A 127 -11.39 -6.76 14.20
C HIS A 127 -12.24 -6.30 13.02
N ASP A 128 -12.47 -5.00 12.92
CA ASP A 128 -13.09 -4.39 11.73
C ASP A 128 -12.00 -3.78 10.84
N PRO A 129 -11.63 -4.44 9.73
CA PRO A 129 -10.59 -3.93 8.84
C PRO A 129 -11.00 -2.64 8.11
N ASN A 130 -12.28 -2.30 8.11
CA ASN A 130 -12.79 -1.05 7.54
C ASN A 130 -12.65 0.14 8.50
N GLY A 131 -12.31 -0.11 9.78
CA GLY A 131 -12.17 0.96 10.78
C GLY A 131 -13.46 1.75 11.01
N GLY A 132 -14.63 1.11 10.90
CA GLY A 132 -15.95 1.75 10.99
C GLY A 132 -16.38 2.49 9.72
N LEU A 133 -15.56 2.55 8.67
CA LEU A 133 -15.92 3.18 7.41
C LEU A 133 -16.85 2.28 6.58
N ARG A 134 -17.74 2.90 5.82
CA ARG A 134 -18.67 2.17 4.93
C ARG A 134 -17.95 1.69 3.67
N GLY A 135 -18.28 0.48 3.22
CA GLY A 135 -17.82 -0.11 1.97
C GLY A 135 -16.57 -0.95 2.15
N GLY A 136 -15.72 -0.97 1.15
CA GLY A 136 -14.50 -1.75 1.04
C GLY A 136 -14.04 -1.77 -0.41
N LYS A 137 -13.10 -2.64 -0.75
CA LYS A 137 -12.66 -2.86 -2.14
C LYS A 137 -13.88 -3.00 -3.07
N TYR A 138 -13.78 -2.46 -4.28
CA TYR A 138 -14.84 -2.41 -5.31
C TYR A 138 -15.98 -1.44 -5.01
N SER A 139 -15.94 -0.67 -3.95
CA SER A 139 -17.02 0.24 -3.59
C SER A 139 -16.60 1.70 -3.72
N LEU A 140 -17.56 2.56 -4.06
CA LEU A 140 -17.39 4.02 -4.12
C LEU A 140 -17.40 4.68 -2.73
N PHE A 141 -17.68 3.91 -1.68
CA PHE A 141 -17.68 4.40 -0.31
C PHE A 141 -16.25 4.51 0.25
N GLU A 142 -16.11 5.23 1.35
CA GLU A 142 -14.83 5.65 1.89
C GLU A 142 -13.87 4.50 2.20
N ALA A 143 -14.38 3.39 2.74
CA ALA A 143 -13.54 2.22 3.02
C ALA A 143 -12.93 1.57 1.77
N GLY A 144 -13.40 1.90 0.56
CA GLY A 144 -12.80 1.40 -0.68
C GLY A 144 -11.53 2.12 -1.09
N THR A 145 -11.37 3.38 -0.67
CA THR A 145 -10.31 4.27 -1.18
C THR A 145 -9.50 4.96 -0.09
N ARG A 146 -10.01 5.03 1.15
CA ARG A 146 -9.26 5.57 2.28
C ARG A 146 -8.33 4.49 2.83
N VAL A 147 -7.12 4.48 2.31
CA VAL A 147 -6.07 3.52 2.62
C VAL A 147 -5.10 4.06 3.67
N PRO A 148 -4.39 3.20 4.40
CA PRO A 148 -3.25 3.63 5.20
C PRO A 148 -2.26 4.40 4.34
N PHE A 149 -1.73 5.50 4.86
CA PHE A 149 -0.68 6.27 4.22
C PHE A 149 0.27 6.80 5.28
N PHE A 150 1.50 6.32 5.26
CA PHE A 150 2.57 6.73 6.15
C PHE A 150 3.76 7.19 5.33
N ILE A 151 4.37 8.29 5.73
CA ILE A 151 5.60 8.79 5.15
C ILE A 151 6.62 9.01 6.27
N TYR A 152 7.80 8.52 6.05
CA TYR A 152 8.90 8.63 7.00
C TYR A 152 10.16 9.12 6.30
N TRP A 153 10.82 10.08 6.91
CA TRP A 153 12.15 10.53 6.53
C TRP A 153 12.91 10.95 7.80
N LYS A 154 13.89 10.16 8.17
CA LYS A 154 14.61 10.31 9.43
C LYS A 154 15.20 11.71 9.59
N GLY A 155 14.87 12.38 10.69
CA GLY A 155 15.37 13.72 11.02
C GLY A 155 14.90 14.85 10.10
N LYS A 156 14.02 14.56 9.10
CA LYS A 156 13.48 15.54 8.16
C LYS A 156 11.99 15.76 8.34
N ILE A 157 11.26 14.71 8.70
CA ILE A 157 9.82 14.78 8.97
C ILE A 157 9.61 14.52 10.46
N ALA A 158 9.02 15.50 11.16
CA ALA A 158 8.59 15.31 12.54
C ALA A 158 7.32 14.45 12.58
N HIS A 159 7.04 13.83 13.72
CA HIS A 159 5.76 13.12 13.89
C HIS A 159 4.58 14.09 13.75
N PHE A 160 3.66 13.80 12.85
CA PHE A 160 2.43 14.55 12.64
C PHE A 160 1.32 13.66 12.13
N THR A 161 0.10 14.13 12.21
CA THR A 161 -1.08 13.56 11.58
C THR A 161 -1.86 14.67 10.93
N THR A 162 -2.42 14.46 9.75
CA THR A 162 -3.23 15.44 9.03
C THR A 162 -4.46 14.79 8.42
N ASP A 163 -5.56 15.54 8.32
CA ASP A 163 -6.77 15.17 7.59
C ASP A 163 -6.78 15.73 6.16
N ALA A 164 -5.65 16.28 5.70
CA ALA A 164 -5.52 16.80 4.35
C ALA A 164 -5.86 15.72 3.32
N LEU A 165 -6.75 16.05 2.39
CA LEU A 165 -7.11 15.16 1.31
C LEU A 165 -5.98 15.11 0.28
N VAL A 166 -5.28 14.02 0.22
CA VAL A 166 -4.23 13.74 -0.78
C VAL A 166 -4.50 12.39 -1.45
N THR A 167 -3.95 12.22 -2.63
CA THR A 167 -4.03 10.96 -3.37
C THR A 167 -2.62 10.48 -3.72
N GLN A 168 -2.46 9.19 -3.99
CA GLN A 168 -1.17 8.64 -4.43
C GLN A 168 -0.69 9.27 -5.74
N GLN A 169 -1.61 9.73 -6.60
CA GLN A 169 -1.28 10.47 -7.81
C GLN A 169 -0.48 11.74 -7.53
N ASP A 170 -0.68 12.37 -6.37
CA ASP A 170 -0.02 13.61 -5.98
C ASP A 170 1.47 13.44 -5.64
N LEU A 171 1.91 12.21 -5.46
CA LEU A 171 3.33 11.90 -5.24
C LEU A 171 4.18 12.30 -6.45
N LEU A 172 3.66 12.14 -7.68
CA LEU A 172 4.42 12.48 -8.89
C LEU A 172 4.77 13.97 -8.93
N ALA A 173 3.79 14.86 -8.84
CA ALA A 173 4.03 16.31 -8.89
C ALA A 173 4.85 16.79 -7.68
N SER A 174 4.57 16.23 -6.49
CA SER A 174 5.27 16.59 -5.26
C SER A 174 6.75 16.19 -5.31
N PHE A 175 7.06 15.00 -5.79
CA PHE A 175 8.45 14.56 -5.92
C PHE A 175 9.18 15.23 -7.07
N ALA A 176 8.49 15.53 -8.19
CA ALA A 176 9.07 16.34 -9.25
C ALA A 176 9.52 17.70 -8.69
N ARG A 177 8.66 18.40 -7.93
CA ARG A 177 9.04 19.66 -7.25
C ARG A 177 10.24 19.44 -6.32
N MET A 178 10.28 18.36 -5.56
CA MET A 178 11.36 18.07 -4.62
C MET A 178 12.73 17.97 -5.29
N ILE A 179 12.76 17.43 -6.52
CA ILE A 179 14.01 17.28 -7.30
C ILE A 179 14.22 18.41 -8.32
N GLY A 180 13.36 19.42 -8.33
CA GLY A 180 13.46 20.59 -9.23
C GLY A 180 12.98 20.34 -10.66
N GLU A 181 12.19 19.29 -10.89
CA GLU A 181 11.64 18.91 -12.18
C GLU A 181 10.17 19.34 -12.33
N LYS A 182 9.71 19.41 -13.56
CA LYS A 182 8.31 19.66 -13.91
C LYS A 182 7.67 18.38 -14.44
N ILE A 183 6.41 18.20 -14.11
CA ILE A 183 5.59 17.14 -14.73
C ILE A 183 4.97 17.65 -16.04
N PRO A 184 4.65 16.74 -16.99
CA PRO A 184 3.89 17.09 -18.17
C PRO A 184 2.52 17.72 -17.83
N ASP A 185 2.07 18.66 -18.66
CA ASP A 185 0.75 19.23 -18.54
C ASP A 185 -0.37 18.19 -18.77
N GLY A 186 -1.54 18.43 -18.17
CA GLY A 186 -2.72 17.58 -18.36
C GLY A 186 -2.79 16.35 -17.46
N LEU A 187 -1.87 16.18 -16.51
CA LEU A 187 -1.95 15.13 -15.52
C LEU A 187 -2.78 15.56 -14.29
N ASP A 188 -3.49 14.62 -13.70
CA ASP A 188 -4.29 14.84 -12.48
C ASP A 188 -3.44 14.99 -11.20
N SER A 189 -2.14 14.82 -11.29
CA SER A 189 -1.22 14.96 -10.16
C SER A 189 -1.10 16.43 -9.73
N GLN A 190 -1.23 16.69 -8.44
CA GLN A 190 -1.10 18.03 -7.84
C GLN A 190 0.04 18.03 -6.82
N ASP A 191 0.71 19.17 -6.68
CA ASP A 191 1.82 19.29 -5.74
C ASP A 191 1.32 19.54 -4.31
N TYR A 192 1.59 18.60 -3.46
CA TYR A 192 1.37 18.65 -2.01
C TYR A 192 2.62 18.27 -1.21
N LEU A 193 3.80 18.57 -1.75
CA LEU A 193 5.06 18.23 -1.09
C LEU A 193 5.12 18.74 0.37
N ASP A 194 4.69 19.96 0.62
CA ASP A 194 4.73 20.51 1.97
C ASP A 194 3.81 19.76 2.94
N THR A 195 2.70 19.24 2.45
CA THR A 195 1.79 18.40 3.22
C THR A 195 2.41 17.04 3.50
N PHE A 196 3.01 16.41 2.50
CA PHE A 196 3.72 15.15 2.71
C PHE A 196 4.92 15.28 3.66
N LEU A 197 5.53 16.47 3.73
CA LEU A 197 6.63 16.75 4.65
C LEU A 197 6.18 17.27 6.03
N GLY A 198 4.87 17.28 6.31
CA GLY A 198 4.34 17.76 7.59
C GLY A 198 4.43 19.27 7.83
N LYS A 199 4.56 20.06 6.75
CA LYS A 199 4.71 21.52 6.81
C LYS A 199 3.43 22.28 6.46
N SER A 200 2.37 21.56 6.08
CA SER A 200 1.10 22.14 5.64
C SER A 200 -0.04 21.14 5.86
N ASP A 201 -1.25 21.64 6.05
CA ASP A 201 -2.50 20.87 6.08
C ASP A 201 -3.32 21.04 4.80
N LYS A 202 -2.73 21.60 3.74
CA LYS A 202 -3.42 21.81 2.47
C LYS A 202 -3.50 20.49 1.69
N GLY A 203 -4.67 20.24 1.11
CA GLY A 203 -4.92 19.08 0.27
C GLY A 203 -5.83 19.43 -0.90
N ARG A 204 -6.23 18.42 -1.64
CA ARG A 204 -7.20 18.53 -2.73
C ARG A 204 -8.53 19.08 -2.21
N LYS A 205 -9.15 19.95 -3.00
CA LYS A 205 -10.52 20.39 -2.73
C LYS A 205 -11.53 19.30 -3.08
N SER A 206 -11.20 18.49 -4.06
CA SER A 206 -12.08 17.43 -4.56
C SER A 206 -11.30 16.39 -5.36
N TYR A 207 -11.91 15.22 -5.54
CA TYR A 207 -11.44 14.18 -6.45
C TYR A 207 -12.58 13.29 -6.93
N VAL A 208 -12.36 12.59 -8.03
CA VAL A 208 -13.26 11.57 -8.56
C VAL A 208 -12.75 10.20 -8.14
N VAL A 209 -13.66 9.37 -7.66
CA VAL A 209 -13.42 7.96 -7.34
C VAL A 209 -14.07 7.12 -8.43
N GLU A 210 -13.34 6.13 -8.91
CA GLU A 210 -13.88 5.07 -9.76
C GLU A 210 -13.86 3.75 -9.01
N ALA A 211 -14.95 3.00 -9.08
CA ALA A 211 -15.02 1.62 -8.62
C ALA A 211 -16.06 0.84 -9.42
N SER A 212 -15.67 -0.32 -9.96
CA SER A 212 -16.55 -1.22 -10.72
C SER A 212 -17.29 -0.53 -11.88
N GLY A 213 -16.59 0.33 -12.62
CA GLY A 213 -17.14 1.05 -13.77
C GLY A 213 -18.09 2.20 -13.42
N ARG A 214 -18.09 2.65 -12.17
CA ARG A 214 -18.93 3.75 -11.68
C ARG A 214 -18.09 4.83 -11.06
N LEU A 215 -18.60 6.06 -11.09
CA LEU A 215 -17.91 7.24 -10.57
C LEU A 215 -18.63 7.80 -9.36
N ALA A 216 -17.85 8.31 -8.41
CA ALA A 216 -18.32 9.18 -7.33
C ALA A 216 -17.44 10.43 -7.29
N TYR A 217 -18.00 11.52 -6.79
CA TYR A 217 -17.30 12.78 -6.62
C TYR A 217 -17.23 13.14 -5.16
N ARG A 218 -16.04 13.45 -4.67
CA ARG A 218 -15.84 13.93 -3.31
C ARG A 218 -15.37 15.38 -3.32
N SER A 219 -15.98 16.21 -2.47
CA SER A 219 -15.60 17.61 -2.27
C SER A 219 -15.74 17.98 -0.80
N GLY A 220 -14.63 18.31 -0.17
CA GLY A 220 -14.58 18.58 1.27
C GLY A 220 -15.17 17.40 2.06
N ARG A 221 -16.20 17.68 2.88
CA ARG A 221 -16.91 16.68 3.70
C ARG A 221 -18.04 15.93 2.97
N TYR A 222 -18.30 16.25 1.72
CA TYR A 222 -19.41 15.67 0.94
C TYR A 222 -18.91 14.66 -0.08
N ALA A 223 -19.71 13.60 -0.28
CA ALA A 223 -19.54 12.64 -1.35
C ALA A 223 -20.86 12.52 -2.12
N LEU A 224 -20.77 12.71 -3.44
CA LEU A 224 -21.86 12.44 -4.36
C LEU A 224 -21.65 11.05 -4.95
N ILE A 225 -22.51 10.12 -4.58
CA ILE A 225 -22.53 8.75 -5.12
C ILE A 225 -23.85 8.62 -5.89
N PRO A 226 -23.80 8.48 -7.22
CA PRO A 226 -25.01 8.30 -8.01
C PRO A 226 -25.79 7.06 -7.58
N PRO A 227 -27.13 7.06 -7.70
CA PRO A 227 -27.92 5.89 -7.39
C PRO A 227 -27.50 4.69 -8.24
N TYR A 228 -27.57 3.53 -7.64
CA TYR A 228 -27.38 2.27 -8.36
C TYR A 228 -28.68 1.94 -9.10
N SER A 229 -28.59 1.82 -10.42
CA SER A 229 -29.65 1.25 -11.25
C SER A 229 -29.60 -0.26 -11.24
#